data_a8d01cc3fbd9c65732e2455fb5d27e81
#
_entry.id   a8d01cc3fbd9c65732e2455fb5d27e81
#
_cell.length_a   1.000
_cell.length_b   1.000
_cell.length_c   1.000
_cell.angle_alpha   90.00
_cell.angle_beta   90.00
_cell.angle_gamma   90.00
#
_symmetry.space_group_name_H-M   'P 1'
#
loop_
_entity.id
_entity.type
_entity.pdbx_description
1 polymer ?
#
loop_
_entity_poly.entity_id
_entity_poly.type
_entity_poly.pdbx_seq_one_letter_code
_entity_poly.pdbx_strand_id
1 'polypeptide(L)'
;EIAQEYINQYGLQERIKTQEINIWSDHWPAADLHFFSNIYHDWTAEKCHFLTAKSFNSLESGGRIVIHEMLYDDQKTGPFAPAAFSMMMMGWTEGKQYSGLELSTMLKEIGFEDIQIHKAFGYYSIVTGRKP
;
A
#
# COMPACT_ATOMS: atom_id res chain seq x y z
N GLU A 1 18.86 11.28 -0.05
CA GLU A 1 20.07 11.40 -0.91
C GLU A 1 20.02 10.42 -2.08
N ILE A 2 20.05 9.10 -1.87
CA ILE A 2 20.10 8.06 -2.92
C ILE A 2 18.98 8.22 -3.97
N ALA A 3 17.73 8.40 -3.55
CA ALA A 3 16.62 8.56 -4.49
C ALA A 3 16.80 9.78 -5.39
N GLN A 4 17.33 10.89 -4.86
CA GLN A 4 17.61 12.09 -5.64
C GLN A 4 18.73 11.88 -6.65
N GLU A 5 19.74 11.08 -6.32
CA GLU A 5 20.82 10.73 -7.26
C GLU A 5 20.27 9.97 -8.47
N TYR A 6 19.40 8.96 -8.23
CA TYR A 6 18.74 8.23 -9.32
C TYR A 6 17.82 9.12 -10.16
N ILE A 7 17.01 9.98 -9.53
CA ILE A 7 16.17 10.95 -10.24
C ILE A 7 17.01 11.81 -11.19
N ASN A 8 18.15 12.31 -10.71
CA ASN A 8 19.07 13.12 -11.50
C ASN A 8 19.71 12.31 -12.62
N GLN A 9 20.19 11.11 -12.32
CA GLN A 9 20.81 10.20 -13.29
C GLN A 9 19.89 9.88 -14.48
N TYR A 10 18.60 9.72 -14.23
CA TYR A 10 17.61 9.39 -15.27
C TYR A 10 16.90 10.62 -15.85
N GLY A 11 17.27 11.84 -15.47
CA GLY A 11 16.68 13.07 -16.00
C GLY A 11 15.19 13.26 -15.64
N LEU A 12 14.79 12.82 -14.43
CA LEU A 12 13.40 12.79 -14.01
C LEU A 12 13.01 13.93 -13.04
N GLN A 13 13.86 14.93 -12.87
CA GLN A 13 13.70 16.00 -11.86
C GLN A 13 12.41 16.81 -12.01
N GLU A 14 11.93 16.97 -13.25
CA GLU A 14 10.67 17.69 -13.55
C GLU A 14 9.41 16.85 -13.23
N ARG A 15 9.58 15.55 -13.05
CA ARG A 15 8.46 14.61 -12.86
C ARG A 15 8.42 13.96 -11.48
N ILE A 16 9.57 13.74 -10.86
CA ILE A 16 9.71 13.02 -9.60
C ILE A 16 10.40 13.93 -8.58
N LYS A 17 9.78 14.04 -7.41
CA LYS A 17 10.33 14.76 -6.26
C LYS A 17 10.42 13.83 -5.06
N THR A 18 11.41 14.05 -4.22
CA THR A 18 11.54 13.37 -2.93
C THR A 18 11.13 14.32 -1.81
N GLN A 19 10.45 13.77 -0.82
CA GLN A 19 10.11 14.50 0.40
C GLN A 19 10.37 13.60 1.60
N GLU A 20 11.12 14.09 2.56
CA GLU A 20 11.31 13.42 3.85
C GLU A 20 10.13 13.75 4.76
N ILE A 21 9.39 12.73 5.16
CA ILE A 21 8.26 12.85 6.09
C ILE A 21 8.21 11.66 7.05
N ASN A 22 7.66 11.90 8.22
CA ASN A 22 7.20 10.82 9.09
C ASN A 22 5.78 10.42 8.69
N ILE A 23 5.63 9.21 8.12
CA ILE A 23 4.33 8.74 7.61
C ILE A 23 3.24 8.66 8.68
N TRP A 24 3.62 8.59 9.96
CA TRP A 24 2.70 8.48 11.09
C TRP A 24 2.21 9.85 11.58
N SER A 25 3.09 10.82 11.71
CA SER A 25 2.81 12.11 12.36
C SER A 25 2.59 13.27 11.39
N ASP A 26 3.29 13.28 10.25
CA ASP A 26 3.32 14.45 9.39
C ASP A 26 2.13 14.49 8.41
N HIS A 27 1.76 15.67 7.95
CA HIS A 27 0.80 15.80 6.86
C HIS A 27 1.38 15.26 5.56
N TRP A 28 0.56 14.51 4.84
CA TRP A 28 0.95 14.02 3.52
C TRP A 28 0.71 15.10 2.45
N PRO A 29 1.55 15.16 1.41
CA PRO A 29 1.30 16.06 0.30
C PRO A 29 -0.02 15.73 -0.39
N ALA A 30 -0.69 16.77 -0.93
CA ALA A 30 -1.89 16.57 -1.72
C ALA A 30 -1.57 15.74 -2.96
N ALA A 31 -2.41 14.77 -3.26
CA ALA A 31 -2.26 13.87 -4.39
C ALA A 31 -3.63 13.32 -4.84
N ASP A 32 -3.74 12.98 -6.12
CA ASP A 32 -4.91 12.30 -6.68
C ASP A 32 -4.87 10.79 -6.42
N LEU A 33 -3.67 10.27 -6.10
CA LEU A 33 -3.45 8.85 -5.85
C LEU A 33 -2.37 8.64 -4.79
N HIS A 34 -2.64 7.76 -3.83
CA HIS A 34 -1.64 7.22 -2.92
C HIS A 34 -1.29 5.79 -3.32
N PHE A 35 -0.01 5.52 -3.56
CA PHE A 35 0.51 4.21 -3.94
C PHE A 35 1.40 3.64 -2.85
N PHE A 36 0.98 2.50 -2.30
CA PHE A 36 1.71 1.74 -1.29
C PHE A 36 2.19 0.43 -1.90
N SER A 37 3.47 0.28 -2.09
CA SER A 37 4.08 -0.94 -2.62
C SER A 37 5.00 -1.55 -1.60
N ASN A 38 4.72 -2.77 -1.17
CA ASN A 38 5.48 -3.47 -0.11
C ASN A 38 5.54 -2.66 1.20
N ILE A 39 4.42 -2.10 1.62
CA ILE A 39 4.31 -1.30 2.85
C ILE A 39 3.39 -1.97 3.87
N TYR A 40 2.23 -2.45 3.44
CA TYR A 40 1.21 -2.98 4.36
C TYR A 40 1.70 -4.22 5.10
N HIS A 41 2.45 -5.07 4.43
CA HIS A 41 2.99 -6.29 5.03
C HIS A 41 4.04 -6.04 6.14
N ASP A 42 4.59 -4.84 6.25
CA ASP A 42 5.52 -4.50 7.33
C ASP A 42 4.83 -4.19 8.66
N TRP A 43 3.50 -3.93 8.63
CA TRP A 43 2.79 -3.35 9.75
C TRP A 43 1.63 -4.23 10.24
N THR A 44 1.29 -4.04 11.53
CA THR A 44 0.10 -4.66 12.13
C THR A 44 -1.17 -4.18 11.43
N ALA A 45 -2.26 -4.94 11.53
CA ALA A 45 -3.55 -4.56 10.97
C ALA A 45 -4.04 -3.19 11.48
N GLU A 46 -3.79 -2.88 12.76
CA GLU A 46 -4.11 -1.58 13.36
C GLU A 46 -3.36 -0.43 12.68
N LYS A 47 -2.06 -0.59 12.47
CA LYS A 47 -1.23 0.40 11.78
C LYS A 47 -1.62 0.55 10.31
N CYS A 48 -1.94 -0.55 9.63
CA CYS A 48 -2.47 -0.51 8.26
C CYS A 48 -3.81 0.23 8.18
N HIS A 49 -4.70 0.00 9.13
CA HIS A 49 -5.97 0.72 9.25
C HIS A 49 -5.75 2.22 9.46
N PHE A 50 -4.81 2.60 10.32
CA PHE A 50 -4.41 3.99 10.50
C PHE A 50 -3.89 4.63 9.21
N LEU A 51 -2.97 3.96 8.48
CA LEU A 51 -2.46 4.45 7.19
C LEU A 51 -3.58 4.61 6.15
N THR A 52 -4.50 3.65 6.12
CA THR A 52 -5.67 3.69 5.23
C THR A 52 -6.58 4.88 5.55
N ALA A 53 -6.89 5.11 6.82
CA ALA A 53 -7.68 6.25 7.26
C ALA A 53 -6.99 7.58 6.96
N LYS A 54 -5.68 7.65 7.18
CA LYS A 54 -4.87 8.83 6.87
C LYS A 54 -4.85 9.11 5.35
N SER A 55 -4.72 8.06 4.53
CA SER A 55 -4.85 8.16 3.08
C SER A 55 -6.21 8.70 2.67
N PHE A 56 -7.29 8.14 3.23
CA PHE A 56 -8.65 8.62 2.96
C PHE A 56 -8.84 10.10 3.28
N ASN A 57 -8.34 10.54 4.44
CA ASN A 57 -8.46 11.93 4.87
C ASN A 57 -7.63 12.90 4.01
N SER A 58 -6.49 12.45 3.47
CA SER A 58 -5.57 13.28 2.68
C SER A 58 -5.93 13.35 1.19
N LEU A 59 -6.64 12.35 0.65
CA LEU A 59 -7.10 12.35 -0.73
C LEU A 59 -8.29 13.30 -0.91
N GLU A 60 -8.36 13.93 -2.07
CA GLU A 60 -9.58 14.65 -2.50
C GLU A 60 -10.68 13.67 -2.94
N SER A 61 -11.93 14.14 -3.05
CA SER A 61 -13.03 13.36 -3.63
C SER A 61 -12.68 12.87 -5.04
N GLY A 62 -12.92 11.60 -5.32
CA GLY A 62 -12.51 10.93 -6.55
C GLY A 62 -11.09 10.35 -6.53
N GLY A 63 -10.26 10.75 -5.57
CA GLY A 63 -8.90 10.24 -5.42
C GLY A 63 -8.83 8.74 -5.09
N ARG A 64 -7.70 8.12 -5.37
CA ARG A 64 -7.54 6.66 -5.25
C ARG A 64 -6.44 6.26 -4.29
N ILE A 65 -6.67 5.19 -3.55
CA ILE A 65 -5.63 4.40 -2.89
C ILE A 65 -5.30 3.18 -3.75
N VAL A 66 -4.03 2.84 -3.83
CA VAL A 66 -3.51 1.66 -4.53
C VAL A 66 -2.53 0.94 -3.60
N ILE A 67 -2.82 -0.31 -3.27
CA ILE A 67 -1.99 -1.17 -2.44
C ILE A 67 -1.45 -2.29 -3.32
N HIS A 68 -0.14 -2.37 -3.48
CA HIS A 68 0.55 -3.34 -4.32
C HIS A 68 1.32 -4.32 -3.44
N GLU A 69 0.82 -5.56 -3.36
CA GLU A 69 1.29 -6.59 -2.44
C GLU A 69 1.24 -8.00 -3.05
N MET A 70 2.01 -8.91 -2.48
CA MET A 70 1.80 -10.33 -2.68
C MET A 70 0.67 -10.79 -1.76
N LEU A 71 -0.45 -11.23 -2.34
CA LEU A 71 -1.63 -11.59 -1.58
C LEU A 71 -1.75 -13.10 -1.36
N TYR A 72 -2.18 -13.46 -0.15
CA TYR A 72 -2.77 -14.77 0.10
C TYR A 72 -4.08 -14.94 -0.67
N ASP A 73 -4.51 -16.19 -0.90
CA ASP A 73 -5.93 -16.48 -1.12
C ASP A 73 -6.74 -16.16 0.16
N ASP A 74 -8.04 -16.01 0.02
CA ASP A 74 -8.88 -15.56 1.13
C ASP A 74 -9.03 -16.62 2.23
N GLN A 75 -8.82 -17.92 1.92
CA GLN A 75 -8.80 -19.02 2.89
C GLN A 75 -7.41 -19.21 3.52
N LYS A 76 -6.40 -18.48 3.08
CA LYS A 76 -5.00 -18.60 3.53
C LYS A 76 -4.37 -19.99 3.31
N THR A 77 -4.83 -20.69 2.29
CA THR A 77 -4.31 -22.01 1.89
C THR A 77 -3.13 -21.91 0.90
N GLY A 78 -2.88 -20.75 0.36
CA GLY A 78 -1.81 -20.46 -0.58
C GLY A 78 -1.87 -19.03 -1.14
N PRO A 79 -1.12 -18.79 -2.19
CA PRO A 79 -0.05 -19.62 -2.73
C PRO A 79 1.20 -19.67 -1.84
N PHE A 80 2.17 -20.51 -2.16
CA PHE A 80 3.40 -20.68 -1.36
C PHE A 80 4.22 -19.40 -1.21
N ALA A 81 4.35 -18.59 -2.26
CA ALA A 81 5.20 -17.40 -2.23
C ALA A 81 4.80 -16.38 -1.15
N PRO A 82 3.55 -15.91 -1.04
CA PRO A 82 3.16 -15.04 0.07
C PRO A 82 3.25 -15.73 1.44
N ALA A 83 3.08 -17.05 1.53
CA ALA A 83 3.27 -17.79 2.78
C ALA A 83 4.72 -17.74 3.25
N ALA A 84 5.67 -18.04 2.36
CA ALA A 84 7.09 -17.96 2.66
C ALA A 84 7.52 -16.53 3.02
N PHE A 85 7.03 -15.54 2.28
CA PHE A 85 7.33 -14.13 2.52
C PHE A 85 6.74 -13.65 3.86
N SER A 86 5.54 -14.10 4.22
CA SER A 86 4.93 -13.80 5.52
C SER A 86 5.74 -14.35 6.69
N MET A 87 6.35 -15.54 6.54
CA MET A 87 7.27 -16.07 7.56
C MET A 87 8.52 -15.20 7.73
N MET A 88 9.05 -14.66 6.63
CA MET A 88 10.19 -13.74 6.70
C MET A 88 9.82 -12.44 7.43
N MET A 89 8.62 -11.91 7.21
CA MET A 89 8.13 -10.71 7.90
C MET A 89 8.09 -10.89 9.42
N MET A 90 7.76 -12.05 9.93
CA MET A 90 7.76 -12.34 11.38
C MET A 90 9.11 -12.09 12.07
N GLY A 91 10.21 -12.18 11.34
CA GLY A 91 11.55 -11.93 11.88
C GLY A 91 12.07 -10.50 11.70
N TRP A 92 11.45 -9.72 10.84
CA TRP A 92 12.00 -8.44 10.39
C TRP A 92 11.05 -7.26 10.60
N THR A 93 9.74 -7.53 10.71
CA THR A 93 8.69 -6.49 10.80
C THR A 93 7.67 -6.84 11.87
N GLU A 94 6.64 -6.02 12.02
CA GLU A 94 5.52 -6.27 12.92
C GLU A 94 4.32 -6.90 12.20
N GLY A 95 4.42 -7.07 10.89
CA GLY A 95 3.28 -7.37 10.03
C GLY A 95 3.22 -8.80 9.51
N LYS A 96 2.49 -8.97 8.45
CA LYS A 96 2.22 -10.24 7.75
C LYS A 96 1.76 -9.97 6.33
N GLN A 97 1.77 -10.98 5.47
CA GLN A 97 1.05 -10.88 4.21
C GLN A 97 -0.48 -10.92 4.44
N TYR A 98 -1.19 -10.11 3.68
CA TYR A 98 -2.65 -9.99 3.72
C TYR A 98 -3.29 -10.73 2.55
N SER A 99 -4.58 -11.08 2.68
CA SER A 99 -5.39 -11.50 1.54
C SER A 99 -6.07 -10.30 0.87
N GLY A 100 -6.58 -10.52 -0.34
CA GLY A 100 -7.38 -9.52 -1.04
C GLY A 100 -8.63 -9.13 -0.27
N LEU A 101 -9.27 -10.09 0.38
CA LEU A 101 -10.45 -9.86 1.22
C LEU A 101 -10.12 -9.00 2.45
N GLU A 102 -9.00 -9.27 3.16
CA GLU A 102 -8.58 -8.47 4.32
C GLU A 102 -8.37 -7.00 3.95
N LEU A 103 -7.62 -6.73 2.87
CA LEU A 103 -7.37 -5.36 2.42
C LEU A 103 -8.63 -4.68 1.89
N SER A 104 -9.46 -5.38 1.12
CA SER A 104 -10.74 -4.84 0.62
C SER A 104 -11.70 -4.51 1.74
N THR A 105 -11.76 -5.34 2.79
CA THR A 105 -12.58 -5.08 3.98
C THR A 105 -12.11 -3.83 4.69
N MET A 106 -10.80 -3.69 4.91
CA MET A 106 -10.19 -2.50 5.53
C MET A 106 -10.51 -1.22 4.75
N LEU A 107 -10.38 -1.24 3.42
CA LEU A 107 -10.72 -0.10 2.57
C LEU A 107 -12.20 0.29 2.72
N LYS A 108 -13.08 -0.71 2.70
CA LYS A 108 -14.53 -0.52 2.83
C LYS A 108 -14.93 0.06 4.20
N GLU A 109 -14.33 -0.44 5.28
CA GLU A 109 -14.60 0.05 6.64
C GLU A 109 -14.22 1.53 6.81
N ILE A 110 -13.19 2.00 6.12
CA ILE A 110 -12.77 3.40 6.12
C ILE A 110 -13.69 4.29 5.25
N GLY A 111 -14.38 3.72 4.28
CA GLY A 111 -15.30 4.45 3.41
C GLY A 111 -14.87 4.56 1.95
N PHE A 112 -13.82 3.84 1.54
CA PHE A 112 -13.50 3.73 0.12
C PHE A 112 -14.57 2.93 -0.63
N GLU A 113 -14.86 3.34 -1.85
CA GLU A 113 -15.78 2.69 -2.79
C GLU A 113 -15.03 2.19 -4.02
N ASP A 114 -15.75 1.54 -4.95
CA ASP A 114 -15.17 1.00 -6.20
C ASP A 114 -13.89 0.19 -5.93
N ILE A 115 -13.97 -0.70 -4.92
CA ILE A 115 -12.84 -1.52 -4.49
C ILE A 115 -12.66 -2.66 -5.48
N GLN A 116 -11.44 -2.77 -6.03
CA GLN A 116 -11.10 -3.76 -7.04
C GLN A 116 -9.77 -4.44 -6.72
N ILE A 117 -9.64 -5.70 -7.13
CA ILE A 117 -8.40 -6.48 -7.02
C ILE A 117 -7.97 -6.89 -8.41
N HIS A 118 -6.75 -6.55 -8.79
CA HIS A 118 -6.16 -6.88 -10.08
C HIS A 118 -4.87 -7.65 -9.90
N LYS A 119 -4.65 -8.67 -10.72
CA LYS A 119 -3.34 -9.31 -10.82
C LYS A 119 -2.35 -8.34 -11.47
N ALA A 120 -1.16 -8.27 -10.88
CA ALA A 120 -0.02 -7.57 -11.42
C ALA A 120 1.04 -8.58 -11.91
N PHE A 121 2.29 -8.20 -11.97
CA PHE A 121 3.36 -9.07 -12.42
C PHE A 121 3.75 -10.10 -11.35
N GLY A 122 3.97 -11.35 -11.76
CA GLY A 122 4.40 -12.44 -10.90
C GLY A 122 3.38 -12.78 -9.81
N TYR A 123 3.80 -12.74 -8.56
CA TYR A 123 2.94 -13.01 -7.40
C TYR A 123 2.21 -11.80 -6.86
N TYR A 124 2.48 -10.61 -7.41
CA TYR A 124 1.89 -9.36 -6.95
C TYR A 124 0.46 -9.17 -7.45
N SER A 125 -0.28 -8.43 -6.67
CA SER A 125 -1.63 -7.95 -7.01
C SER A 125 -1.77 -6.50 -6.55
N ILE A 126 -2.77 -5.83 -7.10
CA ILE A 126 -3.15 -4.47 -6.74
C ILE A 126 -4.55 -4.52 -6.13
N VAL A 127 -4.69 -3.97 -4.93
CA VAL A 127 -6.00 -3.66 -4.34
C VAL A 127 -6.17 -2.15 -4.42
N THR A 128 -7.25 -1.69 -5.04
CA THR A 128 -7.52 -0.26 -5.20
C THR A 128 -8.90 0.09 -4.67
N GLY A 129 -9.05 1.33 -4.18
CA GLY A 129 -10.33 1.90 -3.76
C GLY A 129 -10.37 3.38 -4.13
N ARG A 130 -11.58 3.92 -4.36
CA ARG A 130 -11.82 5.32 -4.68
C ARG A 130 -12.49 6.03 -3.50
N LYS A 131 -12.02 7.21 -3.14
CA LYS A 131 -12.73 8.08 -2.21
C LYS A 131 -13.97 8.67 -2.91
N PRO A 132 -15.18 8.58 -2.32
CA PRO A 132 -16.39 9.16 -2.91
C PRO A 132 -16.31 10.66 -3.14
#